data_d5579c0a720b2e32b3985e8c928346c1
#
_entry.id   d5579c0a720b2e32b3985e8c928346c1
#
_cell.length_a   1.000
_cell.length_b   1.000
_cell.length_c   1.000
_cell.angle_alpha   90.00
_cell.angle_beta   90.00
_cell.angle_gamma   90.00
#
_symmetry.space_group_name_H-M   'P 1'
#
loop_
_entity.id
_entity.type
_entity.pdbx_description
1 polymer ?
#
loop_
_entity_poly.entity_id
_entity_poly.type
_entity_poly.pdbx_seq_one_letter_code
_entity_poly.pdbx_strand_id
1 'polypeptide(L)'
;MNQRIERVRAAMQAQGLTQMIVSDPKSVWYLTGVEVEPYERLLALYLPVCGEPVLFLNRLFNVPNPPCKAVWHDDVQDPVAQIAGVVDAAATLGIDKEWPARFLIPLMQHCPGMRVVLASDCVDDCRACKDEAEQTLMREASRINDEVNAAVKQYVRVGMTEKQVARFVDEQYLAHGCEGNSFTTIVSFGANAADPHHEPDNTVLQPGQCVLVDMGCRKNRYCSDMTRTWFAGTPTEKQAAVHELVHRANLAAEALVKPGVRLCDVDAAARQVIAQAGYGAYFNHRLGHFIGQTDHEKGDVSSANTAVAKPGMIFSIEPGVYLPGEFGVRIEDLVLVTETGCEVLNREDKNWACVGE
;
A
#
# COMPACT_ATOMS: atom_id res chain seq x y z
N MET A 1 -20.77 8.91 -17.14
CA MET A 1 -20.71 7.81 -16.15
C MET A 1 -19.26 7.62 -15.76
N ASN A 2 -18.93 7.36 -14.50
CA ASN A 2 -17.55 7.24 -14.04
C ASN A 2 -16.92 5.98 -14.65
N GLN A 3 -15.81 6.13 -15.38
CA GLN A 3 -15.13 5.03 -16.09
C GLN A 3 -14.69 3.90 -15.14
N ARG A 4 -14.37 4.24 -13.86
CA ARG A 4 -14.01 3.27 -12.82
C ARG A 4 -15.20 2.37 -12.45
N ILE A 5 -16.42 2.92 -12.35
CA ILE A 5 -17.63 2.14 -12.11
C ILE A 5 -17.87 1.13 -13.24
N GLU A 6 -17.67 1.52 -14.49
CA GLU A 6 -17.86 0.61 -15.64
C GLU A 6 -16.84 -0.53 -15.65
N ARG A 7 -15.58 -0.25 -15.26
CA ARG A 7 -14.57 -1.31 -15.08
C ARG A 7 -14.98 -2.32 -14.01
N VAL A 8 -15.48 -1.84 -12.87
CA VAL A 8 -15.95 -2.71 -11.78
C VAL A 8 -17.19 -3.51 -12.22
N ARG A 9 -18.13 -2.90 -12.93
CA ARG A 9 -19.29 -3.61 -13.48
C ARG A 9 -18.89 -4.73 -14.45
N ALA A 10 -17.91 -4.48 -15.31
CA ALA A 10 -17.38 -5.53 -16.19
C ALA A 10 -16.74 -6.67 -15.40
N ALA A 11 -16.01 -6.37 -14.33
CA ALA A 11 -15.45 -7.39 -13.43
C ALA A 11 -16.53 -8.19 -12.71
N MET A 12 -17.60 -7.53 -12.23
CA MET A 12 -18.75 -8.19 -11.63
C MET A 12 -19.44 -9.15 -12.63
N GLN A 13 -19.66 -8.71 -13.86
CA GLN A 13 -20.23 -9.54 -14.92
C GLN A 13 -19.38 -10.79 -15.21
N ALA A 14 -18.05 -10.62 -15.27
CA ALA A 14 -17.12 -11.72 -15.47
C ALA A 14 -17.19 -12.77 -14.35
N GLN A 15 -17.57 -12.36 -13.13
CA GLN A 15 -17.78 -13.23 -11.98
C GLN A 15 -19.24 -13.72 -11.83
N GLY A 16 -20.13 -13.37 -12.77
CA GLY A 16 -21.56 -13.74 -12.72
C GLY A 16 -22.35 -13.02 -11.64
N LEU A 17 -21.86 -11.87 -11.15
CA LEU A 17 -22.54 -11.04 -10.17
C LEU A 17 -23.40 -9.98 -10.87
N THR A 18 -24.61 -9.76 -10.36
CA THR A 18 -25.54 -8.71 -10.83
C THR A 18 -25.57 -7.50 -9.90
N GLN A 19 -25.07 -7.63 -8.68
CA GLN A 19 -25.10 -6.62 -7.65
C GLN A 19 -23.96 -6.80 -6.64
N MET A 20 -23.48 -5.71 -6.07
CA MET A 20 -22.53 -5.74 -4.95
C MET A 20 -22.71 -4.56 -4.02
N ILE A 21 -22.21 -4.69 -2.80
CA ILE A 21 -22.04 -3.60 -1.84
C ILE A 21 -20.55 -3.34 -1.67
N VAL A 22 -20.15 -2.07 -1.83
CA VAL A 22 -18.82 -1.56 -1.53
C VAL A 22 -18.93 -0.67 -0.29
N SER A 23 -18.17 -0.96 0.74
CA SER A 23 -18.21 -0.26 2.03
C SER A 23 -16.86 0.25 2.52
N ASP A 24 -15.75 -0.27 1.98
CA ASP A 24 -14.43 0.30 2.24
C ASP A 24 -14.39 1.78 1.82
N PRO A 25 -14.10 2.73 2.74
CA PRO A 25 -14.10 4.14 2.44
C PRO A 25 -13.18 4.54 1.28
N LYS A 26 -12.04 3.85 1.11
CA LYS A 26 -11.11 4.09 -0.01
C LYS A 26 -11.73 3.67 -1.35
N SER A 27 -12.39 2.52 -1.37
CA SER A 27 -13.10 2.02 -2.55
C SER A 27 -14.34 2.85 -2.88
N VAL A 28 -15.09 3.31 -1.88
CA VAL A 28 -16.20 4.25 -2.07
C VAL A 28 -15.69 5.55 -2.69
N TRP A 29 -14.61 6.12 -2.13
CA TRP A 29 -14.00 7.32 -2.72
C TRP A 29 -13.49 7.08 -4.14
N TYR A 30 -12.82 5.97 -4.40
CA TYR A 30 -12.32 5.60 -5.73
C TYR A 30 -13.42 5.60 -6.79
N LEU A 31 -14.59 5.09 -6.44
CA LEU A 31 -15.73 4.96 -7.34
C LEU A 31 -16.58 6.23 -7.44
N THR A 32 -16.65 7.03 -6.38
CA THR A 32 -17.65 8.10 -6.26
C THR A 32 -17.06 9.48 -6.02
N GLY A 33 -15.81 9.58 -5.57
CA GLY A 33 -15.21 10.81 -5.07
C GLY A 33 -15.71 11.25 -3.69
N VAL A 34 -16.60 10.49 -3.07
CA VAL A 34 -17.13 10.79 -1.72
C VAL A 34 -16.10 10.38 -0.66
N GLU A 35 -15.58 11.36 0.05
CA GLU A 35 -14.65 11.15 1.15
C GLU A 35 -15.37 11.25 2.49
N VAL A 36 -15.43 10.14 3.19
CA VAL A 36 -16.06 10.03 4.49
C VAL A 36 -15.25 9.06 5.34
N GLU A 37 -14.98 9.44 6.59
CA GLU A 37 -14.55 8.51 7.64
C GLU A 37 -15.79 8.09 8.43
N PRO A 38 -16.30 6.87 8.25
CA PRO A 38 -17.60 6.47 8.79
C PRO A 38 -17.55 6.10 10.28
N TYR A 39 -16.36 5.85 10.85
CA TYR A 39 -16.20 5.31 12.21
C TYR A 39 -17.07 4.04 12.40
N GLU A 40 -18.01 4.07 13.36
CA GLU A 40 -18.94 2.97 13.64
C GLU A 40 -20.20 3.01 12.76
N ARG A 41 -20.42 4.09 11.99
CA ARG A 41 -21.65 4.29 11.20
C ARG A 41 -21.57 3.57 9.86
N LEU A 42 -22.74 3.26 9.31
CA LEU A 42 -22.81 2.62 8.01
C LEU A 42 -22.49 3.61 6.88
N LEU A 43 -21.51 3.25 6.08
CA LEU A 43 -21.22 3.79 4.75
C LEU A 43 -21.32 2.61 3.78
N ALA A 44 -22.10 2.74 2.72
CA ALA A 44 -22.18 1.71 1.69
C ALA A 44 -22.55 2.30 0.33
N LEU A 45 -21.95 1.77 -0.73
CA LEU A 45 -22.34 1.97 -2.11
C LEU A 45 -22.94 0.66 -2.62
N TYR A 46 -24.26 0.63 -2.86
CA TYR A 46 -24.87 -0.44 -3.63
C TYR A 46 -24.62 -0.19 -5.11
N LEU A 47 -23.98 -1.13 -5.75
CA LEU A 47 -23.61 -1.08 -7.17
C LEU A 47 -24.29 -2.23 -7.91
N PRO A 48 -25.38 -1.97 -8.66
CA PRO A 48 -25.95 -2.95 -9.59
C PRO A 48 -25.14 -2.94 -10.90
N VAL A 49 -25.06 -4.08 -11.57
CA VAL A 49 -24.45 -4.17 -12.92
C VAL A 49 -25.23 -3.30 -13.92
N CYS A 50 -26.55 -3.26 -13.81
CA CYS A 50 -27.42 -2.40 -14.60
C CYS A 50 -28.23 -1.49 -13.68
N GLY A 51 -28.31 -0.21 -14.00
CA GLY A 51 -29.07 0.76 -13.22
C GLY A 51 -28.20 1.76 -12.48
N GLU A 52 -28.82 2.57 -11.65
CA GLU A 52 -28.14 3.66 -10.91
C GLU A 52 -27.54 3.12 -9.62
N PRO A 53 -26.27 3.48 -9.29
CA PRO A 53 -25.71 3.21 -7.98
C PRO A 53 -26.47 3.96 -6.87
N VAL A 54 -26.47 3.40 -5.66
CA VAL A 54 -27.11 4.02 -4.49
C VAL A 54 -26.14 4.10 -3.34
N LEU A 55 -25.88 5.33 -2.87
CA LEU A 55 -25.09 5.59 -1.67
C LEU A 55 -25.98 5.60 -0.42
N PHE A 56 -25.57 4.88 0.61
CA PHE A 56 -26.17 4.90 1.94
C PHE A 56 -25.26 5.73 2.85
N LEU A 57 -25.78 6.85 3.35
CA LEU A 57 -25.01 7.86 4.08
C LEU A 57 -25.69 8.22 5.40
N ASN A 58 -24.91 8.34 6.47
CA ASN A 58 -25.41 8.94 7.70
C ASN A 58 -25.51 10.47 7.53
N ARG A 59 -26.56 11.07 8.12
CA ARG A 59 -26.79 12.53 8.05
C ARG A 59 -25.69 13.37 8.68
N LEU A 60 -24.82 12.78 9.50
CA LEU A 60 -23.64 13.42 10.06
C LEU A 60 -22.48 13.53 9.08
N PHE A 61 -22.54 12.80 7.96
CA PHE A 61 -21.52 12.90 6.93
C PHE A 61 -21.71 14.17 6.09
N ASN A 62 -20.64 14.91 5.89
CA ASN A 62 -20.68 16.14 5.09
C ASN A 62 -20.56 15.81 3.58
N VAL A 63 -21.67 15.42 2.97
CA VAL A 63 -21.75 15.12 1.54
C VAL A 63 -22.88 15.95 0.91
N PRO A 64 -22.66 17.25 0.65
CA PRO A 64 -23.73 18.14 0.21
C PRO A 64 -24.28 17.82 -1.19
N ASN A 65 -23.46 17.25 -2.09
CA ASN A 65 -23.83 16.93 -3.46
C ASN A 65 -23.39 15.50 -3.78
N PRO A 66 -24.16 14.47 -3.38
CA PRO A 66 -23.83 13.07 -3.72
C PRO A 66 -23.79 12.88 -5.24
N PRO A 67 -22.80 12.13 -5.77
CA PRO A 67 -22.61 11.94 -7.22
C PRO A 67 -23.63 10.96 -7.85
N CYS A 68 -24.43 10.29 -7.03
CA CYS A 68 -25.51 9.40 -7.44
C CYS A 68 -26.65 9.45 -6.41
N LYS A 69 -27.69 8.65 -6.61
CA LYS A 69 -28.79 8.55 -5.64
C LYS A 69 -28.27 8.26 -4.24
N ALA A 70 -28.69 9.06 -3.26
CA ALA A 70 -28.34 8.87 -1.86
C ALA A 70 -29.56 8.53 -1.01
N VAL A 71 -29.39 7.55 -0.13
CA VAL A 71 -30.33 7.18 0.92
C VAL A 71 -29.70 7.58 2.24
N TRP A 72 -30.38 8.48 2.95
CA TRP A 72 -29.87 9.05 4.20
C TRP A 72 -30.51 8.38 5.41
N HIS A 73 -29.69 8.07 6.40
CA HIS A 73 -30.12 7.57 7.71
C HIS A 73 -29.52 8.42 8.82
N ASP A 74 -30.09 8.34 10.00
CA ASP A 74 -29.56 8.88 11.25
C ASP A 74 -29.23 7.76 12.24
N ASP A 75 -28.78 8.12 13.44
CA ASP A 75 -28.30 7.16 14.43
C ASP A 75 -29.43 6.35 15.12
N VAL A 76 -30.71 6.66 14.85
CA VAL A 76 -31.88 5.94 15.41
C VAL A 76 -32.63 5.08 14.37
N GLN A 77 -32.32 5.25 13.08
CA GLN A 77 -32.89 4.45 11.99
C GLN A 77 -32.10 3.16 11.79
N ASP A 78 -32.74 2.15 11.25
CA ASP A 78 -32.06 0.93 10.79
C ASP A 78 -31.56 1.11 9.35
N PRO A 79 -30.26 1.39 9.13
CA PRO A 79 -29.74 1.58 7.79
C PRO A 79 -29.62 0.26 7.02
N VAL A 80 -29.56 -0.87 7.72
CA VAL A 80 -29.47 -2.19 7.08
C VAL A 80 -30.81 -2.58 6.47
N ALA A 81 -31.92 -2.26 7.12
CA ALA A 81 -33.27 -2.44 6.55
C ALA A 81 -33.45 -1.60 5.27
N GLN A 82 -32.84 -0.40 5.20
CA GLN A 82 -32.86 0.41 3.97
C GLN A 82 -32.08 -0.25 2.83
N ILE A 83 -30.91 -0.87 3.12
CA ILE A 83 -30.16 -1.67 2.13
C ILE A 83 -31.00 -2.87 1.67
N ALA A 84 -31.61 -3.60 2.61
CA ALA A 84 -32.47 -4.75 2.29
C ALA A 84 -33.61 -4.39 1.33
N GLY A 85 -34.07 -3.14 1.34
CA GLY A 85 -35.09 -2.64 0.42
C GLY A 85 -34.64 -2.39 -1.02
N VAL A 86 -33.32 -2.45 -1.31
CA VAL A 86 -32.77 -2.23 -2.66
C VAL A 86 -32.03 -3.44 -3.22
N VAL A 87 -31.54 -4.35 -2.38
CA VAL A 87 -30.89 -5.58 -2.86
C VAL A 87 -31.90 -6.57 -3.41
N ASP A 88 -31.53 -7.28 -4.46
CA ASP A 88 -32.29 -8.41 -4.96
C ASP A 88 -31.97 -9.67 -4.15
N ALA A 89 -32.82 -10.05 -3.22
CA ALA A 89 -32.62 -11.21 -2.36
C ALA A 89 -32.62 -12.55 -3.11
N ALA A 90 -33.11 -12.60 -4.37
CA ALA A 90 -33.08 -13.80 -5.20
C ALA A 90 -31.74 -13.99 -5.93
N ALA A 91 -30.94 -12.92 -6.03
CA ALA A 91 -29.64 -12.94 -6.69
C ALA A 91 -28.47 -13.00 -5.66
N THR A 92 -27.32 -13.52 -6.09
CA THR A 92 -26.11 -13.47 -5.27
C THR A 92 -25.66 -12.03 -5.05
N LEU A 93 -25.42 -11.65 -3.79
CA LEU A 93 -24.88 -10.35 -3.42
C LEU A 93 -23.35 -10.46 -3.23
N GLY A 94 -22.59 -9.66 -4.00
CA GLY A 94 -21.18 -9.43 -3.73
C GLY A 94 -21.01 -8.43 -2.58
N ILE A 95 -20.07 -8.68 -1.68
CA ILE A 95 -19.68 -7.73 -0.62
C ILE A 95 -18.16 -7.54 -0.61
N ASP A 96 -17.70 -6.41 -0.14
CA ASP A 96 -16.26 -6.23 0.08
C ASP A 96 -15.79 -6.86 1.40
N LYS A 97 -14.47 -7.06 1.50
CA LYS A 97 -13.81 -7.73 2.62
C LYS A 97 -13.84 -6.92 3.94
N GLU A 98 -14.04 -5.60 3.84
CA GLU A 98 -13.99 -4.69 4.99
C GLU A 98 -15.38 -4.41 5.60
N TRP A 99 -16.46 -5.04 5.08
CA TRP A 99 -17.78 -4.76 5.61
C TRP A 99 -17.98 -5.38 6.99
N PRO A 100 -18.22 -4.57 8.05
CA PRO A 100 -18.35 -5.09 9.41
C PRO A 100 -19.49 -6.10 9.54
N ALA A 101 -19.23 -7.21 10.24
CA ALA A 101 -20.22 -8.27 10.48
C ALA A 101 -21.51 -7.74 11.15
N ARG A 102 -21.42 -6.64 11.93
CA ARG A 102 -22.57 -5.96 12.56
C ARG A 102 -23.59 -5.43 11.54
N PHE A 103 -23.22 -5.25 10.29
CA PHE A 103 -24.12 -4.85 9.20
C PHE A 103 -24.50 -6.04 8.31
N LEU A 104 -23.53 -6.92 8.03
CA LEU A 104 -23.77 -8.10 7.19
C LEU A 104 -24.76 -9.07 7.80
N ILE A 105 -24.59 -9.40 9.09
CA ILE A 105 -25.46 -10.38 9.76
C ILE A 105 -26.93 -9.91 9.79
N PRO A 106 -27.26 -8.66 10.18
CA PRO A 106 -28.62 -8.15 10.06
C PRO A 106 -29.16 -8.13 8.62
N LEU A 107 -28.32 -7.80 7.61
CA LEU A 107 -28.76 -7.86 6.22
C LEU A 107 -29.19 -9.27 5.80
N MET A 108 -28.41 -10.28 6.18
CA MET A 108 -28.77 -11.68 5.91
C MET A 108 -30.06 -12.10 6.65
N GLN A 109 -30.35 -11.51 7.81
CA GLN A 109 -31.60 -11.73 8.53
C GLN A 109 -32.79 -11.06 7.84
N HIS A 110 -32.60 -9.84 7.29
CA HIS A 110 -33.64 -9.17 6.48
C HIS A 110 -33.90 -9.85 5.14
N CYS A 111 -32.90 -10.56 4.59
CA CYS A 111 -32.98 -11.24 3.30
C CYS A 111 -32.70 -12.75 3.46
N PRO A 112 -33.63 -13.51 4.07
CA PRO A 112 -33.44 -14.94 4.31
C PRO A 112 -33.24 -15.71 3.00
N GLY A 113 -32.17 -16.54 2.95
CA GLY A 113 -31.85 -17.35 1.77
C GLY A 113 -31.01 -16.63 0.71
N MET A 114 -30.74 -15.32 0.85
CA MET A 114 -29.81 -14.60 -0.02
C MET A 114 -28.41 -15.18 0.08
N ARG A 115 -27.81 -15.51 -1.06
CA ARG A 115 -26.41 -15.93 -1.12
C ARG A 115 -25.50 -14.72 -1.10
N VAL A 116 -24.49 -14.73 -0.23
CA VAL A 116 -23.46 -13.67 -0.12
C VAL A 116 -22.09 -14.25 -0.47
N VAL A 117 -21.29 -13.50 -1.22
CA VAL A 117 -19.92 -13.87 -1.62
C VAL A 117 -18.99 -12.68 -1.49
N LEU A 118 -17.70 -12.94 -1.22
CA LEU A 118 -16.69 -11.89 -1.32
C LEU A 118 -16.52 -11.47 -2.78
N ALA A 119 -16.53 -10.16 -3.03
CA ALA A 119 -16.40 -9.57 -4.36
C ALA A 119 -15.42 -8.40 -4.40
N SER A 120 -14.59 -8.25 -3.36
CA SER A 120 -13.58 -7.16 -3.29
C SER A 120 -12.69 -7.11 -4.52
N ASP A 121 -12.39 -8.27 -5.10
CA ASP A 121 -11.55 -8.41 -6.28
C ASP A 121 -12.05 -7.58 -7.47
N CYS A 122 -13.37 -7.36 -7.57
CA CYS A 122 -13.96 -6.53 -8.62
C CYS A 122 -13.48 -5.06 -8.54
N VAL A 123 -13.23 -4.56 -7.33
CA VAL A 123 -12.72 -3.20 -7.09
C VAL A 123 -11.20 -3.20 -6.95
N ASP A 124 -10.66 -4.14 -6.17
CA ASP A 124 -9.23 -4.21 -5.87
C ASP A 124 -8.37 -4.39 -7.13
N ASP A 125 -8.80 -5.26 -8.07
CA ASP A 125 -8.09 -5.46 -9.33
C ASP A 125 -8.14 -4.22 -10.24
N CYS A 126 -9.23 -3.42 -10.14
CA CYS A 126 -9.31 -2.13 -10.82
C CYS A 126 -8.36 -1.09 -10.20
N ARG A 127 -8.24 -1.06 -8.87
CA ARG A 127 -7.32 -0.19 -8.13
C ARG A 127 -5.85 -0.59 -8.33
N ALA A 128 -5.58 -1.88 -8.50
CA ALA A 128 -4.22 -2.38 -8.76
C ALA A 128 -3.62 -1.74 -10.01
N CYS A 129 -4.40 -1.52 -11.09
CA CYS A 129 -3.96 -0.88 -12.32
C CYS A 129 -4.32 0.61 -12.32
N LYS A 130 -3.38 1.46 -11.92
CA LYS A 130 -3.54 2.91 -11.80
C LYS A 130 -3.75 3.56 -13.17
N ASP A 131 -4.75 4.44 -13.27
CA ASP A 131 -4.93 5.30 -14.44
C ASP A 131 -3.85 6.42 -14.49
N GLU A 132 -3.79 7.19 -15.59
CA GLU A 132 -2.77 8.24 -15.76
C GLU A 132 -2.79 9.30 -14.64
N ALA A 133 -3.98 9.67 -14.16
CA ALA A 133 -4.11 10.62 -13.07
C ALA A 133 -3.55 10.05 -11.76
N GLU A 134 -3.88 8.80 -11.44
CA GLU A 134 -3.35 8.09 -10.27
C GLU A 134 -1.83 7.91 -10.37
N GLN A 135 -1.30 7.53 -11.54
CA GLN A 135 0.15 7.41 -11.77
C GLN A 135 0.87 8.75 -11.56
N THR A 136 0.25 9.87 -11.97
CA THR A 136 0.81 11.21 -11.75
C THR A 136 0.92 11.52 -10.25
N LEU A 137 -0.11 11.19 -9.46
CA LEU A 137 -0.11 11.38 -8.01
C LEU A 137 0.93 10.48 -7.31
N MET A 138 1.08 9.24 -7.76
CA MET A 138 2.09 8.32 -7.23
C MET A 138 3.52 8.81 -7.50
N ARG A 139 3.78 9.34 -8.71
CA ARG A 139 5.08 9.97 -9.03
C ARG A 139 5.36 11.20 -8.17
N GLU A 140 4.34 12.02 -7.91
CA GLU A 140 4.48 13.19 -7.02
C GLU A 140 4.81 12.77 -5.60
N ALA A 141 4.08 11.79 -5.04
CA ALA A 141 4.34 11.28 -3.70
C ALA A 141 5.75 10.67 -3.58
N SER A 142 6.19 9.87 -4.58
CA SER A 142 7.53 9.28 -4.60
C SER A 142 8.63 10.35 -4.72
N ARG A 143 8.43 11.40 -5.53
CA ARG A 143 9.38 12.52 -5.62
C ARG A 143 9.54 13.27 -4.29
N ILE A 144 8.43 13.51 -3.57
CA ILE A 144 8.49 14.11 -2.23
C ILE A 144 9.24 13.19 -1.26
N ASN A 145 9.00 11.89 -1.36
CA ASN A 145 9.68 10.90 -0.54
C ASN A 145 11.20 10.91 -0.77
N ASP A 146 11.65 11.00 -2.04
CA ASP A 146 13.07 11.16 -2.39
C ASP A 146 13.67 12.43 -1.74
N GLU A 147 12.98 13.56 -1.85
CA GLU A 147 13.46 14.84 -1.29
C GLU A 147 13.58 14.79 0.23
N VAL A 148 12.61 14.19 0.91
CA VAL A 148 12.63 14.04 2.36
C VAL A 148 13.71 13.04 2.79
N ASN A 149 13.89 11.93 2.06
CA ASN A 149 14.95 10.96 2.35
C ASN A 149 16.34 11.58 2.23
N ALA A 150 16.59 12.39 1.19
CA ALA A 150 17.83 13.15 1.04
C ALA A 150 18.05 14.13 2.20
N ALA A 151 16.99 14.76 2.72
CA ALA A 151 17.08 15.63 3.90
C ALA A 151 17.38 14.81 5.17
N VAL A 152 16.75 13.65 5.36
CA VAL A 152 17.02 12.74 6.48
C VAL A 152 18.48 12.28 6.49
N LYS A 153 19.01 11.90 5.33
CA LYS A 153 20.42 11.51 5.16
C LYS A 153 21.39 12.60 5.62
N GLN A 154 21.04 13.87 5.39
CA GLN A 154 21.81 15.02 5.86
C GLN A 154 21.57 15.37 7.33
N TYR A 155 20.42 14.99 7.89
CA TYR A 155 20.03 15.33 9.26
C TYR A 155 20.59 14.38 10.30
N VAL A 156 20.65 13.08 10.00
CA VAL A 156 21.06 12.03 10.95
C VAL A 156 22.47 12.29 11.50
N ARG A 157 22.62 12.18 12.84
CA ARG A 157 23.92 12.35 13.55
C ARG A 157 24.07 11.27 14.62
N VAL A 158 25.32 10.85 14.85
CA VAL A 158 25.66 10.05 16.03
C VAL A 158 25.17 10.75 17.29
N GLY A 159 24.58 10.00 18.21
CA GLY A 159 23.96 10.53 19.43
C GLY A 159 22.46 10.85 19.31
N MET A 160 21.89 10.85 18.11
CA MET A 160 20.43 10.96 17.93
C MET A 160 19.73 9.65 18.24
N THR A 161 18.47 9.73 18.67
CA THR A 161 17.59 8.56 18.83
C THR A 161 16.79 8.30 17.54
N GLU A 162 16.35 7.05 17.36
CA GLU A 162 15.46 6.65 16.26
C GLU A 162 14.20 7.53 16.22
N LYS A 163 13.58 7.79 17.38
CA LYS A 163 12.42 8.68 17.50
C LYS A 163 12.70 10.12 17.07
N GLN A 164 13.89 10.63 17.26
CA GLN A 164 14.24 11.98 16.80
C GLN A 164 14.30 12.03 15.28
N VAL A 165 14.85 10.99 14.64
CA VAL A 165 14.89 10.91 13.18
C VAL A 165 13.49 10.69 12.59
N ALA A 166 12.69 9.79 13.17
CA ALA A 166 11.30 9.57 12.72
C ALA A 166 10.46 10.86 12.82
N ARG A 167 10.58 11.62 13.92
CA ARG A 167 9.90 12.92 14.05
C ARG A 167 10.35 13.92 12.98
N PHE A 168 11.62 13.94 12.65
CA PHE A 168 12.10 14.81 11.57
C PHE A 168 11.46 14.45 10.23
N VAL A 169 11.29 13.16 9.92
CA VAL A 169 10.54 12.70 8.72
C VAL A 169 9.12 13.27 8.72
N ASP A 170 8.39 13.13 9.84
CA ASP A 170 7.02 13.63 9.98
C ASP A 170 6.93 15.14 9.71
N GLU A 171 7.86 15.91 10.31
CA GLU A 171 7.95 17.37 10.12
C GLU A 171 8.23 17.75 8.67
N GLN A 172 9.10 17.00 7.98
CA GLN A 172 9.41 17.24 6.57
C GLN A 172 8.21 16.95 5.66
N TYR A 173 7.48 15.85 5.88
CA TYR A 173 6.27 15.56 5.10
C TYR A 173 5.21 16.64 5.26
N LEU A 174 4.98 17.12 6.47
CA LEU A 174 4.06 18.23 6.72
C LEU A 174 4.53 19.52 6.01
N ALA A 175 5.84 19.81 6.03
CA ALA A 175 6.41 20.98 5.34
C ALA A 175 6.23 20.90 3.81
N HIS A 176 6.21 19.69 3.22
CA HIS A 176 5.91 19.47 1.80
C HIS A 176 4.40 19.44 1.51
N GLY A 177 3.55 19.72 2.51
CA GLY A 177 2.10 19.75 2.38
C GLY A 177 1.50 18.36 2.13
N CYS A 178 2.13 17.32 2.67
CA CYS A 178 1.56 15.98 2.72
C CYS A 178 0.47 15.91 3.81
N GLU A 179 -0.45 14.96 3.65
CA GLU A 179 -1.52 14.67 4.62
C GLU A 179 -1.00 13.93 5.85
N GLY A 180 0.24 13.49 5.84
CA GLY A 180 0.94 12.71 6.84
C GLY A 180 1.76 11.60 6.21
N ASN A 181 2.14 10.64 7.03
CA ASN A 181 2.85 9.44 6.60
C ASN A 181 1.87 8.44 5.97
N SER A 182 2.36 7.59 5.06
CA SER A 182 1.60 6.45 4.53
C SER A 182 1.46 5.33 5.56
N PHE A 183 2.48 5.15 6.38
CA PHE A 183 2.56 4.21 7.52
C PHE A 183 3.45 4.79 8.62
N THR A 184 3.57 4.12 9.76
CA THR A 184 4.51 4.52 10.81
C THR A 184 5.94 4.42 10.31
N THR A 185 6.65 5.54 10.20
CA THR A 185 8.05 5.58 9.76
C THR A 185 8.90 4.62 10.58
N ILE A 186 9.66 3.75 9.91
CA ILE A 186 10.63 2.86 10.55
C ILE A 186 12.00 3.55 10.51
N VAL A 187 12.62 3.70 11.67
CA VAL A 187 14.02 4.09 11.82
C VAL A 187 14.67 3.09 12.73
N SER A 188 15.69 2.40 12.24
CA SER A 188 16.33 1.32 12.98
C SER A 188 17.84 1.46 12.96
N PHE A 189 18.47 1.45 14.13
CA PHE A 189 19.91 1.56 14.28
C PHE A 189 20.56 0.24 14.71
N GLY A 190 21.67 -0.14 14.07
CA GLY A 190 22.45 -1.31 14.43
C GLY A 190 21.60 -2.58 14.46
N ALA A 191 21.55 -3.25 15.61
CA ALA A 191 20.85 -4.53 15.78
C ALA A 191 19.31 -4.42 15.63
N ASN A 192 18.71 -3.25 15.87
CA ASN A 192 17.27 -3.04 15.67
C ASN A 192 16.88 -3.21 14.20
N ALA A 193 17.77 -2.89 13.27
CA ALA A 193 17.53 -3.08 11.84
C ALA A 193 17.40 -4.55 11.42
N ALA A 194 17.72 -5.49 12.30
CA ALA A 194 17.48 -6.93 12.06
C ALA A 194 16.01 -7.35 12.25
N ASP A 195 15.17 -6.46 12.79
CA ASP A 195 13.71 -6.61 12.80
C ASP A 195 13.10 -5.75 11.67
N PRO A 196 12.51 -6.36 10.62
CA PRO A 196 11.94 -5.61 9.50
C PRO A 196 10.83 -4.63 9.88
N HIS A 197 10.12 -4.88 11.00
CA HIS A 197 9.00 -4.06 11.49
C HIS A 197 9.31 -3.33 12.81
N HIS A 198 10.59 -3.08 13.09
CA HIS A 198 10.98 -2.37 14.31
C HIS A 198 10.32 -1.00 14.39
N GLU A 199 9.62 -0.73 15.49
CA GLU A 199 9.08 0.60 15.78
C GLU A 199 10.18 1.49 16.40
N PRO A 200 10.38 2.72 15.90
CA PRO A 200 11.41 3.63 16.43
C PRO A 200 11.31 3.81 17.94
N ASP A 201 12.41 3.59 18.65
CA ASP A 201 12.47 3.73 20.08
C ASP A 201 13.51 4.78 20.53
N ASN A 202 14.00 4.71 21.75
CA ASN A 202 15.01 5.62 22.28
C ASN A 202 16.45 5.12 22.07
N THR A 203 16.65 4.11 21.22
CA THR A 203 17.98 3.63 20.83
C THR A 203 18.77 4.77 20.21
N VAL A 204 19.99 4.97 20.72
CA VAL A 204 20.87 6.07 20.31
C VAL A 204 21.87 5.56 19.28
N LEU A 205 21.96 6.25 18.14
CA LEU A 205 22.91 5.94 17.07
C LEU A 205 24.36 6.01 17.57
N GLN A 206 25.09 4.92 17.37
CA GLN A 206 26.52 4.82 17.69
C GLN A 206 27.37 4.77 16.41
N PRO A 207 28.66 5.19 16.48
CA PRO A 207 29.57 5.03 15.35
C PRO A 207 29.66 3.59 14.86
N GLY A 208 29.70 3.38 13.54
CA GLY A 208 29.79 2.07 12.89
C GLY A 208 28.50 1.30 12.76
N GLN A 209 27.36 1.79 13.30
CA GLN A 209 26.07 1.16 13.15
C GLN A 209 25.44 1.44 11.78
N CYS A 210 24.62 0.50 11.30
CA CYS A 210 23.72 0.78 10.18
C CYS A 210 22.57 1.71 10.62
N VAL A 211 22.06 2.46 9.66
CA VAL A 211 20.89 3.34 9.77
C VAL A 211 19.94 2.93 8.65
N LEU A 212 18.94 2.14 8.99
CA LEU A 212 17.85 1.78 8.08
C LEU A 212 16.70 2.76 8.31
N VAL A 213 16.25 3.40 7.23
CA VAL A 213 15.08 4.29 7.24
C VAL A 213 14.11 3.83 6.17
N ASP A 214 12.91 3.47 6.62
CA ASP A 214 11.80 3.09 5.79
C ASP A 214 10.65 4.07 6.01
N MET A 215 10.23 4.74 4.94
CA MET A 215 9.43 5.93 5.04
C MET A 215 8.59 6.16 3.79
N GLY A 216 7.39 6.69 4.00
CA GLY A 216 6.48 7.05 2.94
C GLY A 216 5.54 8.17 3.34
N CYS A 217 5.18 9.04 2.41
CA CYS A 217 4.20 10.09 2.61
C CYS A 217 2.87 9.76 1.95
N ARG A 218 1.82 10.37 2.46
CA ARG A 218 0.51 10.42 1.82
C ARG A 218 0.28 11.81 1.24
N LYS A 219 0.22 11.89 -0.10
CA LYS A 219 0.00 13.12 -0.85
C LYS A 219 -1.18 12.97 -1.79
N ASN A 220 -2.15 13.88 -1.72
CA ASN A 220 -3.36 13.83 -2.52
C ASN A 220 -4.03 12.43 -2.48
N ARG A 221 -4.07 11.81 -1.28
CA ARG A 221 -4.59 10.46 -0.95
C ARG A 221 -3.77 9.29 -1.48
N TYR A 222 -2.66 9.50 -2.17
CA TYR A 222 -1.80 8.41 -2.63
C TYR A 222 -0.56 8.32 -1.78
N CYS A 223 -0.17 7.08 -1.50
CA CYS A 223 0.96 6.73 -0.66
C CYS A 223 2.24 6.60 -1.50
N SER A 224 3.37 7.01 -0.93
CA SER A 224 4.70 6.59 -1.37
C SER A 224 5.30 5.62 -0.37
N ASP A 225 6.38 4.96 -0.78
CA ASP A 225 7.12 4.00 0.01
C ASP A 225 8.56 3.92 -0.47
N MET A 226 9.53 3.86 0.45
CA MET A 226 10.94 3.69 0.12
C MET A 226 11.76 3.36 1.35
N THR A 227 12.63 2.37 1.26
CA THR A 227 13.66 2.08 2.26
C THR A 227 15.05 2.37 1.72
N ARG A 228 15.89 3.01 2.56
CA ARG A 228 17.33 3.14 2.35
C ARG A 228 18.10 2.74 3.61
N THR A 229 19.29 2.19 3.40
CA THR A 229 20.18 1.82 4.49
C THR A 229 21.54 2.49 4.32
N TRP A 230 21.99 3.20 5.34
CA TRP A 230 23.26 3.91 5.41
C TRP A 230 24.08 3.41 6.62
N PHE A 231 25.26 4.00 6.85
CA PHE A 231 26.12 3.65 7.99
C PHE A 231 26.64 4.90 8.69
N ALA A 232 26.67 4.86 10.03
CA ALA A 232 27.26 5.93 10.86
C ALA A 232 28.79 5.85 10.80
N GLY A 233 29.38 6.47 9.79
CA GLY A 233 30.78 6.35 9.42
C GLY A 233 31.06 5.20 8.44
N THR A 234 32.34 4.80 8.31
CA THR A 234 32.72 3.75 7.34
C THR A 234 32.19 2.37 7.75
N PRO A 235 31.44 1.67 6.87
CA PRO A 235 30.94 0.34 7.15
C PRO A 235 32.09 -0.68 7.24
N THR A 236 31.86 -1.75 7.98
CA THR A 236 32.71 -2.94 7.93
C THR A 236 32.59 -3.63 6.57
N GLU A 237 33.57 -4.47 6.22
CA GLU A 237 33.53 -5.26 4.99
C GLU A 237 32.23 -6.11 4.88
N LYS A 238 31.79 -6.70 6.00
CA LYS A 238 30.53 -7.49 6.05
C LYS A 238 29.30 -6.61 5.77
N GLN A 239 29.21 -5.43 6.39
CA GLN A 239 28.11 -4.50 6.18
C GLN A 239 28.05 -4.02 4.72
N ALA A 240 29.18 -3.60 4.16
CA ALA A 240 29.26 -3.18 2.76
C ALA A 240 28.89 -4.32 1.79
N ALA A 241 29.38 -5.55 2.04
CA ALA A 241 29.10 -6.72 1.20
C ALA A 241 27.60 -7.10 1.26
N VAL A 242 26.96 -7.07 2.44
CA VAL A 242 25.52 -7.34 2.58
C VAL A 242 24.70 -6.25 1.91
N HIS A 243 25.06 -4.98 2.04
CA HIS A 243 24.38 -3.89 1.37
C HIS A 243 24.43 -4.03 -0.16
N GLU A 244 25.63 -4.28 -0.71
CA GLU A 244 25.82 -4.52 -2.14
C GLU A 244 25.02 -5.73 -2.64
N LEU A 245 24.92 -6.79 -1.81
CA LEU A 245 24.13 -7.98 -2.13
C LEU A 245 22.63 -7.63 -2.25
N VAL A 246 22.07 -6.89 -1.29
CA VAL A 246 20.68 -6.45 -1.29
C VAL A 246 20.42 -5.50 -2.47
N HIS A 247 21.33 -4.57 -2.76
CA HIS A 247 21.26 -3.67 -3.90
C HIS A 247 21.19 -4.46 -5.23
N ARG A 248 22.07 -5.44 -5.42
CA ARG A 248 22.04 -6.31 -6.62
C ARG A 248 20.74 -7.11 -6.70
N ALA A 249 20.19 -7.56 -5.58
CA ALA A 249 18.93 -8.28 -5.54
C ALA A 249 17.74 -7.37 -5.96
N ASN A 250 17.72 -6.12 -5.48
CA ASN A 250 16.73 -5.12 -5.88
C ASN A 250 16.80 -4.86 -7.39
N LEU A 251 17.99 -4.56 -7.94
CA LEU A 251 18.18 -4.33 -9.38
C LEU A 251 17.81 -5.55 -10.24
N ALA A 252 18.11 -6.77 -9.77
CA ALA A 252 17.78 -7.99 -10.50
C ALA A 252 16.26 -8.20 -10.62
N ALA A 253 15.51 -7.86 -9.59
CA ALA A 253 14.04 -7.91 -9.61
C ALA A 253 13.46 -6.83 -10.51
N GLU A 254 13.89 -5.57 -10.36
CA GLU A 254 13.42 -4.45 -11.19
C GLU A 254 13.63 -4.69 -12.68
N ALA A 255 14.77 -5.26 -13.06
CA ALA A 255 15.11 -5.56 -14.46
C ALA A 255 14.15 -6.57 -15.12
N LEU A 256 13.44 -7.37 -14.35
CA LEU A 256 12.46 -8.33 -14.88
C LEU A 256 11.05 -7.74 -15.02
N VAL A 257 10.75 -6.62 -14.35
CA VAL A 257 9.40 -6.07 -14.33
C VAL A 257 9.02 -5.55 -15.72
N LYS A 258 7.99 -6.17 -16.30
CA LYS A 258 7.37 -5.78 -17.57
C LYS A 258 5.99 -6.44 -17.69
N PRO A 259 5.12 -5.99 -18.61
CA PRO A 259 3.85 -6.65 -18.86
C PRO A 259 4.03 -8.14 -19.17
N GLY A 260 3.20 -8.98 -18.54
CA GLY A 260 3.18 -10.43 -18.76
C GLY A 260 4.19 -11.24 -17.93
N VAL A 261 5.11 -10.61 -17.17
CA VAL A 261 5.95 -11.34 -16.21
C VAL A 261 5.10 -11.82 -15.03
N ARG A 262 5.35 -13.04 -14.54
CA ARG A 262 4.70 -13.50 -13.31
C ARG A 262 5.35 -12.84 -12.10
N LEU A 263 4.54 -12.44 -11.13
CA LEU A 263 5.04 -11.78 -9.92
C LEU A 263 5.94 -12.69 -9.09
N CYS A 264 5.69 -14.02 -9.10
CA CYS A 264 6.58 -15.00 -8.46
C CYS A 264 7.97 -15.09 -9.13
N ASP A 265 8.09 -14.80 -10.43
CA ASP A 265 9.39 -14.79 -11.10
C ASP A 265 10.21 -13.54 -10.72
N VAL A 266 9.53 -12.42 -10.46
CA VAL A 266 10.16 -11.19 -9.94
C VAL A 266 10.69 -11.43 -8.52
N ASP A 267 9.89 -12.05 -7.63
CA ASP A 267 10.35 -12.46 -6.28
C ASP A 267 11.56 -13.40 -6.37
N ALA A 268 11.47 -14.41 -7.25
CA ALA A 268 12.54 -15.40 -7.42
C ALA A 268 13.87 -14.77 -7.85
N ALA A 269 13.85 -13.72 -8.67
CA ALA A 269 15.07 -13.04 -9.12
C ALA A 269 15.87 -12.44 -7.95
N ALA A 270 15.21 -11.68 -7.08
CA ALA A 270 15.87 -11.11 -5.89
C ALA A 270 16.30 -12.21 -4.91
N ARG A 271 15.40 -13.16 -4.64
CA ARG A 271 15.62 -14.24 -3.68
C ARG A 271 16.79 -15.14 -4.06
N GLN A 272 16.95 -15.43 -5.36
CA GLN A 272 18.08 -16.23 -5.85
C GLN A 272 19.42 -15.53 -5.64
N VAL A 273 19.51 -14.21 -5.88
CA VAL A 273 20.75 -13.44 -5.64
C VAL A 273 21.17 -13.57 -4.17
N ILE A 274 20.24 -13.38 -3.25
CA ILE A 274 20.49 -13.44 -1.79
C ILE A 274 20.83 -14.89 -1.37
N ALA A 275 20.10 -15.89 -1.88
CA ALA A 275 20.29 -17.28 -1.52
C ALA A 275 21.64 -17.84 -2.01
N GLN A 276 22.08 -17.49 -3.23
CA GLN A 276 23.37 -17.91 -3.78
C GLN A 276 24.55 -17.37 -2.98
N ALA A 277 24.38 -16.23 -2.30
CA ALA A 277 25.40 -15.69 -1.39
C ALA A 277 25.34 -16.30 0.02
N GLY A 278 24.45 -17.27 0.29
CA GLY A 278 24.31 -17.94 1.59
C GLY A 278 23.39 -17.21 2.59
N TYR A 279 22.72 -16.14 2.17
CA TYR A 279 21.86 -15.33 3.06
C TYR A 279 20.36 -15.62 2.89
N GLY A 280 19.97 -16.67 2.16
CA GLY A 280 18.55 -16.96 1.87
C GLY A 280 17.66 -17.11 3.09
N ALA A 281 18.16 -17.65 4.20
CA ALA A 281 17.40 -17.78 5.46
C ALA A 281 17.15 -16.44 6.17
N TYR A 282 17.84 -15.37 5.78
CA TYR A 282 17.75 -14.04 6.36
C TYR A 282 16.89 -13.08 5.54
N PHE A 283 16.31 -13.54 4.42
CA PHE A 283 15.29 -12.85 3.65
C PHE A 283 13.95 -13.56 3.85
N ASN A 284 13.22 -13.18 4.88
CA ASN A 284 12.10 -13.93 5.45
C ASN A 284 10.70 -13.38 5.16
N HIS A 285 10.59 -12.34 4.31
CA HIS A 285 9.31 -11.78 3.88
C HIS A 285 9.14 -11.86 2.35
N ARG A 286 7.96 -11.49 1.83
CA ARG A 286 7.69 -11.33 0.40
C ARG A 286 8.56 -10.22 -0.18
N LEU A 287 8.81 -10.25 -1.49
CA LEU A 287 9.63 -9.23 -2.14
C LEU A 287 8.95 -7.86 -2.18
N GLY A 288 7.62 -7.80 -2.16
CA GLY A 288 6.92 -6.53 -2.22
C GLY A 288 5.41 -6.66 -2.11
N HIS A 289 4.74 -5.53 -2.07
CA HIS A 289 3.29 -5.38 -1.96
C HIS A 289 2.77 -4.33 -2.93
N PHE A 290 1.49 -4.43 -3.28
CA PHE A 290 0.81 -3.38 -4.03
C PHE A 290 0.51 -2.19 -3.12
N ILE A 291 0.51 -1.00 -3.72
CA ILE A 291 0.37 0.28 -3.02
C ILE A 291 -0.51 1.23 -3.86
N GLY A 292 -1.13 2.20 -3.21
CA GLY A 292 -1.95 3.22 -3.87
C GLY A 292 -2.53 4.20 -2.87
N GLN A 293 -3.82 4.10 -2.57
CA GLN A 293 -4.48 4.94 -1.55
C GLN A 293 -4.16 4.49 -0.12
N THR A 294 -3.67 3.28 0.03
CA THR A 294 -3.08 2.74 1.27
C THR A 294 -1.68 2.23 0.95
N ASP A 295 -0.83 2.19 1.97
CA ASP A 295 0.50 1.60 1.91
C ASP A 295 0.45 0.16 1.40
N HIS A 296 -0.44 -0.65 1.94
CA HIS A 296 -0.69 -2.00 1.47
C HIS A 296 -2.07 -2.11 0.81
N GLU A 297 -2.11 -2.35 -0.49
CA GLU A 297 -3.31 -2.74 -1.23
C GLU A 297 -3.33 -4.25 -1.52
N LYS A 298 -4.44 -4.77 -2.03
CA LYS A 298 -4.53 -6.18 -2.44
C LYS A 298 -3.52 -6.48 -3.54
N GLY A 299 -2.74 -7.52 -3.33
CA GLY A 299 -1.69 -8.01 -4.22
C GLY A 299 -0.33 -7.96 -3.54
N ASP A 300 0.54 -8.87 -3.97
CA ASP A 300 1.91 -8.96 -3.49
C ASP A 300 2.86 -9.42 -4.59
N VAL A 301 4.15 -9.26 -4.33
CA VAL A 301 5.23 -9.85 -5.13
C VAL A 301 5.88 -10.91 -4.26
N SER A 302 5.41 -12.15 -4.41
CA SER A 302 5.86 -13.28 -3.61
C SER A 302 6.01 -14.55 -4.43
N SER A 303 6.72 -15.54 -3.89
CA SER A 303 6.89 -16.84 -4.53
C SER A 303 5.59 -17.61 -4.79
N ALA A 304 4.49 -17.24 -4.08
CA ALA A 304 3.18 -17.86 -4.23
C ALA A 304 2.31 -17.18 -5.30
N ASN A 305 2.63 -15.93 -5.69
CA ASN A 305 1.77 -15.16 -6.59
C ASN A 305 2.12 -15.41 -8.06
N THR A 306 1.32 -16.24 -8.73
CA THR A 306 1.47 -16.56 -10.15
C THR A 306 0.77 -15.58 -11.10
N ALA A 307 0.10 -14.55 -10.58
CA ALA A 307 -0.50 -13.50 -11.39
C ALA A 307 0.56 -12.79 -12.24
N VAL A 308 0.12 -12.27 -13.40
CA VAL A 308 1.01 -11.56 -14.32
C VAL A 308 0.90 -10.05 -14.13
N ALA A 309 2.03 -9.38 -14.23
CA ALA A 309 2.09 -7.93 -14.20
C ALA A 309 1.36 -7.33 -15.41
N LYS A 310 0.59 -6.27 -15.17
CA LYS A 310 -0.18 -5.53 -16.19
C LYS A 310 0.22 -4.06 -16.18
N PRO A 311 0.13 -3.35 -17.32
CA PRO A 311 0.34 -1.91 -17.34
C PRO A 311 -0.52 -1.18 -16.30
N GLY A 312 0.06 -0.19 -15.64
CA GLY A 312 -0.57 0.57 -14.55
C GLY A 312 -0.46 -0.04 -13.17
N MET A 313 0.00 -1.29 -13.01
CA MET A 313 0.29 -1.84 -11.70
C MET A 313 1.45 -1.11 -11.04
N ILE A 314 1.32 -0.79 -9.75
CA ILE A 314 2.39 -0.22 -8.92
C ILE A 314 2.54 -1.09 -7.68
N PHE A 315 3.78 -1.49 -7.39
CA PHE A 315 4.13 -2.31 -6.24
C PHE A 315 5.57 -2.04 -5.79
N SER A 316 5.90 -2.41 -4.54
CA SER A 316 7.25 -2.30 -4.00
C SER A 316 8.15 -3.44 -4.50
N ILE A 317 9.46 -3.15 -4.54
CA ILE A 317 10.56 -4.12 -4.68
C ILE A 317 11.52 -3.86 -3.52
N GLU A 318 11.44 -4.68 -2.48
CA GLU A 318 12.05 -4.43 -1.17
C GLU A 318 12.85 -5.61 -0.60
N PRO A 319 13.81 -6.19 -1.33
CA PRO A 319 14.62 -7.25 -0.75
C PRO A 319 15.37 -6.77 0.49
N GLY A 320 15.51 -7.65 1.48
CA GLY A 320 16.25 -7.37 2.70
C GLY A 320 17.05 -8.58 3.20
N VAL A 321 18.08 -8.31 3.98
CA VAL A 321 18.86 -9.29 4.73
C VAL A 321 18.95 -8.82 6.17
N TYR A 322 18.42 -9.63 7.09
CA TYR A 322 18.28 -9.29 8.51
C TYR A 322 19.09 -10.27 9.36
N LEU A 323 20.18 -9.82 9.96
CA LEU A 323 21.11 -10.63 10.75
C LEU A 323 20.84 -10.42 12.25
N PRO A 324 20.16 -11.35 12.93
CA PRO A 324 19.72 -11.17 14.32
C PRO A 324 20.88 -10.83 15.25
N GLY A 325 20.72 -9.73 16.02
CA GLY A 325 21.73 -9.24 16.96
C GLY A 325 22.91 -8.50 16.33
N GLU A 326 22.94 -8.35 15.01
CA GLU A 326 23.99 -7.65 14.28
C GLU A 326 23.46 -6.38 13.59
N PHE A 327 22.80 -6.54 12.47
CA PHE A 327 22.21 -5.45 11.66
C PHE A 327 21.27 -5.99 10.59
N GLY A 328 20.53 -5.09 9.96
CA GLY A 328 19.72 -5.37 8.77
C GLY A 328 20.00 -4.37 7.64
N VAL A 329 19.70 -4.81 6.43
CA VAL A 329 19.73 -3.97 5.22
C VAL A 329 18.47 -4.25 4.43
N ARG A 330 17.73 -3.20 4.07
CA ARG A 330 16.65 -3.21 3.08
C ARG A 330 16.88 -2.07 2.08
N ILE A 331 16.63 -2.32 0.82
CA ILE A 331 16.60 -1.33 -0.25
C ILE A 331 15.28 -1.53 -0.99
N GLU A 332 14.49 -0.50 -1.02
CA GLU A 332 13.13 -0.53 -1.56
C GLU A 332 12.85 0.61 -2.49
N ASP A 333 12.16 0.29 -3.56
CA ASP A 333 11.58 1.24 -4.49
C ASP A 333 10.19 0.80 -4.94
N LEU A 334 9.36 1.78 -5.28
CA LEU A 334 8.13 1.55 -6.02
C LEU A 334 8.41 1.46 -7.51
N VAL A 335 7.80 0.47 -8.15
CA VAL A 335 7.87 0.29 -9.60
C VAL A 335 6.48 0.40 -10.23
N LEU A 336 6.37 1.17 -11.30
CA LEU A 336 5.20 1.25 -12.17
C LEU A 336 5.42 0.38 -13.40
N VAL A 337 4.56 -0.59 -13.63
CA VAL A 337 4.56 -1.37 -14.88
C VAL A 337 4.05 -0.49 -16.02
N THR A 338 4.91 -0.22 -17.01
CA THR A 338 4.57 0.54 -18.22
C THR A 338 4.06 -0.39 -19.33
N GLU A 339 3.76 0.15 -20.51
CA GLU A 339 3.35 -0.65 -21.69
C GLU A 339 4.44 -1.60 -22.20
N THR A 340 5.72 -1.31 -21.92
CA THR A 340 6.85 -2.06 -22.48
C THR A 340 7.89 -2.54 -21.47
N GLY A 341 7.80 -2.11 -20.22
CA GLY A 341 8.79 -2.39 -19.16
C GLY A 341 8.31 -1.89 -17.82
N CYS A 342 9.18 -1.24 -17.03
CA CYS A 342 8.82 -0.56 -15.81
C CYS A 342 9.49 0.80 -15.70
N GLU A 343 8.91 1.64 -14.84
CA GLU A 343 9.48 2.90 -14.35
C GLU A 343 9.69 2.74 -12.84
N VAL A 344 10.91 2.95 -12.36
CA VAL A 344 11.21 3.05 -10.94
C VAL A 344 10.84 4.46 -10.49
N LEU A 345 9.93 4.60 -9.52
CA LEU A 345 9.39 5.89 -9.10
C LEU A 345 10.32 6.64 -8.15
N ASN A 346 11.08 5.91 -7.33
CA ASN A 346 12.07 6.47 -6.40
C ASN A 346 13.40 6.66 -7.12
N ARG A 347 14.04 7.81 -6.90
CA ARG A 347 15.28 8.21 -7.59
C ARG A 347 16.44 8.48 -6.65
N GLU A 348 16.20 8.46 -5.32
CA GLU A 348 17.28 8.60 -4.34
C GLU A 348 18.29 7.44 -4.49
N ASP A 349 19.56 7.77 -4.35
CA ASP A 349 20.67 6.84 -4.55
C ASP A 349 20.54 5.60 -3.66
N LYS A 350 20.67 4.41 -4.27
CA LYS A 350 20.61 3.11 -3.60
C LYS A 350 21.94 2.67 -2.99
N ASN A 351 23.04 3.34 -3.30
CA ASN A 351 24.33 3.04 -2.72
C ASN A 351 24.37 3.41 -1.25
N TRP A 352 25.13 2.66 -0.46
CA TRP A 352 25.36 3.08 0.92
C TRP A 352 26.15 4.39 0.98
N ALA A 353 25.95 5.12 2.04
CA ALA A 353 26.65 6.35 2.33
C ALA A 353 27.08 6.39 3.80
N CYS A 354 28.11 7.16 4.09
CA CYS A 354 28.43 7.52 5.46
C CYS A 354 27.51 8.66 5.90
N VAL A 355 26.89 8.48 7.07
CA VAL A 355 26.05 9.48 7.73
C VAL A 355 26.53 9.70 9.16
N GLY A 356 26.02 10.71 9.84
CA GLY A 356 26.24 10.84 11.29
C GLY A 356 27.48 11.67 11.68
N GLU A 357 28.18 12.28 10.73
CA GLU A 357 29.31 13.18 11.01
C GLU A 357 28.87 14.56 11.55
#